data_e5e669fe0e8286483c57a2a86a381b54
#
_entry.id   e5e669fe0e8286483c57a2a86a381b54
#
_cell.length_a   1.000
_cell.length_b   1.000
_cell.length_c   1.000
_cell.angle_alpha   90.00
_cell.angle_beta   90.00
_cell.angle_gamma   90.00
#
_symmetry.space_group_name_H-M   'P 1'
#
loop_
_entity.id
_entity.type
_entity.pdbx_description
1 polymer ?
#
loop_
_entity_poly.entity_id
_entity_poly.type
_entity_poly.pdbx_seq_one_letter_code
_entity_poly.pdbx_strand_id
1 'polypeptide(L)'
;EPRTIATVQHALLRGIEVIFQLEEGEVLGEPLPARDNRRAILAYEATEGGAGVLSRLIEDSQALGKVAREALTLMHFEKVDGAIAAGDAKLLVSREGEACIRGCYRCLLSYFNQPDHELIDRTSNQAKQMLVDLARGQVVLATAPGRTAEGGGWENAFKQAGMPPPDGATVFFSNQEMTFAWRSHFVAACIFPLTEATRQVAEAKG
;
A
#
# COMPACT_ATOMS: atom_id res chain seq x y z
N GLU A 1 13.62 -7.02 5.23
CA GLU A 1 14.21 -8.12 4.41
C GLU A 1 13.34 -8.41 3.18
N PRO A 2 13.94 -8.69 1.98
CA PRO A 2 13.17 -8.98 0.76
C PRO A 2 12.17 -10.14 0.92
N ARG A 3 12.54 -11.19 1.65
CA ARG A 3 11.67 -12.35 1.95
C ARG A 3 10.43 -11.96 2.75
N THR A 4 10.59 -11.10 3.74
CA THR A 4 9.47 -10.62 4.57
C THR A 4 8.46 -9.86 3.71
N ILE A 5 8.93 -8.92 2.89
CA ILE A 5 8.04 -8.12 2.04
C ILE A 5 7.38 -8.98 0.97
N ALA A 6 8.11 -9.93 0.34
CA ALA A 6 7.52 -10.86 -0.61
C ALA A 6 6.40 -11.71 0.02
N THR A 7 6.65 -12.27 1.21
CA THR A 7 5.64 -13.06 1.92
C THR A 7 4.42 -12.22 2.28
N VAL A 8 4.60 -11.01 2.81
CA VAL A 8 3.50 -10.10 3.16
C VAL A 8 2.73 -9.67 1.91
N GLN A 9 3.42 -9.35 0.81
CA GLN A 9 2.80 -8.99 -0.46
C GLN A 9 1.82 -10.07 -0.92
N HIS A 10 2.30 -11.31 -1.05
CA HIS A 10 1.47 -12.40 -1.57
C HIS A 10 0.39 -12.82 -0.57
N ALA A 11 0.64 -12.72 0.74
CA ALA A 11 -0.37 -12.95 1.76
C ALA A 11 -1.53 -11.92 1.67
N LEU A 12 -1.21 -10.65 1.52
CA LEU A 12 -2.22 -9.59 1.38
C LEU A 12 -3.01 -9.73 0.07
N LEU A 13 -2.36 -10.02 -1.06
CA LEU A 13 -3.05 -10.25 -2.33
C LEU A 13 -4.05 -11.39 -2.22
N ARG A 14 -3.65 -12.54 -1.64
CA ARG A 14 -4.57 -13.66 -1.40
C ARG A 14 -5.71 -13.29 -0.44
N GLY A 15 -5.43 -12.53 0.60
CA GLY A 15 -6.45 -12.02 1.51
C GLY A 15 -7.45 -11.08 0.82
N ILE A 16 -6.97 -10.21 -0.08
CA ILE A 16 -7.81 -9.33 -0.90
C ILE A 16 -8.72 -10.16 -1.81
N GLU A 17 -8.19 -11.12 -2.54
CA GLU A 17 -8.96 -12.00 -3.42
C GLU A 17 -10.12 -12.67 -2.68
N VAL A 18 -9.88 -13.21 -1.49
CA VAL A 18 -10.90 -13.90 -0.70
C VAL A 18 -11.94 -12.94 -0.12
N ILE A 19 -11.49 -11.84 0.51
CA ILE A 19 -12.40 -10.87 1.16
C ILE A 19 -13.30 -10.17 0.15
N PHE A 20 -12.78 -9.86 -1.03
CA PHE A 20 -13.53 -9.15 -2.07
C PHE A 20 -14.09 -10.06 -3.17
N GLN A 21 -13.92 -11.39 -3.02
CA GLN A 21 -14.41 -12.40 -3.97
C GLN A 21 -13.92 -12.18 -5.40
N LEU A 22 -12.62 -11.90 -5.53
CA LEU A 22 -11.96 -11.69 -6.81
C LEU A 22 -11.39 -12.99 -7.36
N GLU A 23 -11.23 -13.02 -8.68
CA GLU A 23 -10.44 -14.05 -9.34
C GLU A 23 -8.93 -13.75 -9.18
N GLU A 24 -8.13 -14.79 -9.25
CA GLU A 24 -6.67 -14.67 -9.18
C GLU A 24 -6.15 -13.81 -10.34
N GLY A 25 -5.39 -12.76 -10.01
CA GLY A 25 -4.81 -11.85 -10.98
C GLY A 25 -5.63 -10.57 -11.26
N GLU A 26 -6.80 -10.40 -10.66
CA GLU A 26 -7.55 -9.13 -10.78
C GLU A 26 -6.91 -7.98 -9.99
N VAL A 27 -6.27 -8.31 -8.87
CA VAL A 27 -5.39 -7.38 -8.15
C VAL A 27 -3.97 -7.93 -8.15
N LEU A 28 -3.05 -7.12 -8.60
CA LEU A 28 -1.64 -7.47 -8.67
C LEU A 28 -0.81 -6.59 -7.73
N GLY A 29 0.40 -7.03 -7.42
CA GLY A 29 1.32 -6.30 -6.58
C GLY A 29 2.73 -6.34 -7.12
N GLU A 30 3.36 -5.17 -7.18
CA GLU A 30 4.76 -5.03 -7.56
C GLU A 30 5.60 -4.53 -6.39
N PRO A 31 6.79 -5.11 -6.18
CA PRO A 31 7.69 -4.61 -5.16
C PRO A 31 8.39 -3.32 -5.62
N LEU A 32 8.47 -2.35 -4.73
CA LEU A 32 9.15 -1.09 -4.96
C LEU A 32 10.38 -0.94 -4.05
N PRO A 33 11.46 -0.28 -4.50
CA PRO A 33 11.70 0.23 -5.88
C PRO A 33 12.05 -0.87 -6.88
N ALA A 34 12.46 -2.07 -6.43
CA ALA A 34 12.84 -3.18 -7.30
C ALA A 34 12.68 -4.52 -6.56
N ARG A 35 12.69 -5.65 -7.30
CA ARG A 35 12.52 -7.01 -6.76
C ARG A 35 13.62 -7.43 -5.79
N ASP A 36 14.83 -7.01 -6.02
CA ASP A 36 16.00 -7.27 -5.17
C ASP A 36 16.12 -6.31 -3.99
N ASN A 37 15.41 -5.17 -4.04
CA ASN A 37 15.41 -4.14 -3.01
C ASN A 37 13.96 -3.76 -2.61
N ARG A 38 13.23 -4.72 -2.06
CA ARG A 38 11.82 -4.54 -1.68
C ARG A 38 11.69 -3.69 -0.42
N ARG A 39 11.02 -2.55 -0.51
CA ARG A 39 10.74 -1.64 0.62
C ARG A 39 9.27 -1.29 0.75
N ALA A 40 8.53 -1.36 -0.34
CA ALA A 40 7.12 -1.09 -0.41
C ALA A 40 6.45 -2.06 -1.40
N ILE A 41 5.14 -2.12 -1.36
CA ILE A 41 4.30 -2.89 -2.25
C ILE A 41 3.37 -1.92 -2.96
N LEU A 42 3.42 -1.89 -4.29
CA LEU A 42 2.45 -1.21 -5.13
C LEU A 42 1.36 -2.21 -5.48
N ALA A 43 0.14 -2.01 -5.01
CA ALA A 43 -1.01 -2.80 -5.45
C ALA A 43 -1.79 -2.04 -6.53
N TYR A 44 -2.26 -2.76 -7.55
CA TYR A 44 -3.07 -2.19 -8.63
C TYR A 44 -4.09 -3.20 -9.16
N GLU A 45 -5.20 -2.70 -9.67
CA GLU A 45 -6.23 -3.49 -10.31
C GLU A 45 -5.85 -3.71 -11.77
N ALA A 46 -5.82 -4.98 -12.21
CA ALA A 46 -5.36 -5.37 -13.54
C ALA A 46 -6.47 -5.32 -14.60
N THR A 47 -7.74 -5.26 -14.18
CA THR A 47 -8.90 -5.21 -15.08
C THR A 47 -9.19 -3.77 -15.52
N GLU A 48 -9.56 -3.59 -16.81
CA GLU A 48 -9.97 -2.30 -17.34
C GLU A 48 -11.23 -1.80 -16.62
N GLY A 49 -11.16 -0.59 -16.05
CA GLY A 49 -12.22 -0.02 -15.23
C GLY A 49 -12.15 -0.40 -13.74
N GLY A 50 -11.35 -1.39 -13.37
CA GLY A 50 -11.15 -1.86 -12.01
C GLY A 50 -12.42 -2.39 -11.32
N ALA A 51 -12.25 -3.21 -10.30
CA ALA A 51 -13.36 -3.66 -9.43
C ALA A 51 -13.64 -2.67 -8.28
N GLY A 52 -12.87 -1.58 -8.19
CA GLY A 52 -12.97 -0.59 -7.12
C GLY A 52 -12.52 -1.10 -5.74
N VAL A 53 -11.78 -2.19 -5.70
CA VAL A 53 -11.36 -2.85 -4.47
C VAL A 53 -10.35 -2.01 -3.71
N LEU A 54 -9.40 -1.41 -4.41
CA LEU A 54 -8.39 -0.54 -3.78
C LEU A 54 -9.03 0.70 -3.16
N SER A 55 -10.07 1.26 -3.79
CA SER A 55 -10.87 2.34 -3.19
C SER A 55 -11.54 1.88 -1.90
N ARG A 56 -12.15 0.69 -1.90
CA ARG A 56 -12.79 0.11 -0.70
C ARG A 56 -11.80 -0.17 0.43
N LEU A 57 -10.55 -0.55 0.11
CA LEU A 57 -9.48 -0.73 1.11
C LEU A 57 -9.10 0.60 1.81
N ILE A 58 -9.33 1.72 1.14
CA ILE A 58 -9.03 3.06 1.68
C ILE A 58 -10.26 3.64 2.41
N GLU A 59 -11.46 3.42 1.88
CA GLU A 59 -12.71 3.96 2.42
C GLU A 59 -13.17 3.25 3.70
N ASP A 60 -13.04 1.91 3.78
CA ASP A 60 -13.28 1.16 5.01
C ASP A 60 -11.99 1.08 5.83
N SER A 61 -11.92 1.85 6.92
CA SER A 61 -10.76 1.89 7.80
C SER A 61 -10.31 0.53 8.35
N GLN A 62 -11.20 -0.46 8.36
CA GLN A 62 -10.92 -1.81 8.85
C GLN A 62 -10.66 -2.83 7.74
N ALA A 63 -10.85 -2.46 6.47
CA ALA A 63 -10.76 -3.40 5.36
C ALA A 63 -9.38 -4.07 5.27
N LEU A 64 -8.29 -3.30 5.37
CA LEU A 64 -6.93 -3.85 5.34
C LEU A 64 -6.66 -4.77 6.54
N GLY A 65 -7.22 -4.44 7.71
CA GLY A 65 -7.13 -5.30 8.89
C GLY A 65 -7.84 -6.64 8.71
N LYS A 66 -9.03 -6.63 8.08
CA LYS A 66 -9.76 -7.86 7.72
C LYS A 66 -8.97 -8.70 6.71
N VAL A 67 -8.38 -8.06 5.71
CA VAL A 67 -7.52 -8.71 4.71
C VAL A 67 -6.31 -9.38 5.37
N ALA A 68 -5.60 -8.67 6.24
CA ALA A 68 -4.43 -9.22 6.93
C ALA A 68 -4.79 -10.39 7.85
N ARG A 69 -5.94 -10.33 8.52
CA ARG A 69 -6.49 -11.43 9.32
C ARG A 69 -6.79 -12.66 8.47
N GLU A 70 -7.48 -12.46 7.33
CA GLU A 70 -7.79 -13.55 6.40
C GLU A 70 -6.52 -14.16 5.83
N ALA A 71 -5.52 -13.34 5.48
CA ALA A 71 -4.23 -13.80 5.03
C ALA A 71 -3.56 -14.77 6.01
N LEU A 72 -3.59 -14.47 7.32
CA LEU A 72 -3.06 -15.37 8.37
C LEU A 72 -3.83 -16.70 8.40
N THR A 73 -5.15 -16.67 8.24
CA THR A 73 -5.98 -17.88 8.17
C THR A 73 -5.64 -18.74 6.94
N LEU A 74 -5.51 -18.10 5.77
CA LEU A 74 -5.09 -18.75 4.52
C LEU A 74 -3.70 -19.36 4.61
N MET A 75 -2.80 -18.74 5.37
CA MET A 75 -1.46 -19.26 5.64
C MET A 75 -1.46 -20.47 6.58
N HIS A 76 -2.60 -21.10 6.82
CA HIS A 76 -2.81 -22.27 7.68
C HIS A 76 -2.46 -22.03 9.15
N PHE A 77 -2.74 -20.84 9.66
CA PHE A 77 -2.64 -20.56 11.09
C PHE A 77 -3.99 -20.67 11.78
N GLU A 78 -3.95 -21.14 13.02
CA GLU A 78 -5.02 -21.15 14.00
C GLU A 78 -4.75 -20.15 15.11
N LYS A 79 -5.75 -19.89 15.94
CA LYS A 79 -5.70 -18.91 17.05
C LYS A 79 -5.37 -17.48 16.58
N VAL A 80 -5.71 -17.17 15.33
CA VAL A 80 -5.43 -15.88 14.69
C VAL A 80 -5.97 -14.72 15.53
N ASP A 81 -7.21 -14.82 16.02
CA ASP A 81 -7.84 -13.76 16.83
C ASP A 81 -7.12 -13.50 18.15
N GLY A 82 -6.65 -14.56 18.80
CA GLY A 82 -5.87 -14.45 20.04
C GLY A 82 -4.51 -13.77 19.79
N ALA A 83 -3.84 -14.10 18.69
CA ALA A 83 -2.59 -13.48 18.31
C ALA A 83 -2.78 -12.00 17.94
N ILE A 84 -3.84 -11.67 17.20
CA ILE A 84 -4.20 -10.28 16.86
C ILE A 84 -4.52 -9.49 18.13
N ALA A 85 -5.36 -10.01 19.02
CA ALA A 85 -5.72 -9.33 20.27
C ALA A 85 -4.50 -9.03 21.14
N ALA A 86 -3.59 -10.00 21.26
CA ALA A 86 -2.35 -9.85 22.02
C ALA A 86 -1.28 -9.00 21.30
N GLY A 87 -1.34 -8.89 19.96
CA GLY A 87 -0.31 -8.25 19.15
C GLY A 87 0.98 -9.08 19.06
N ASP A 88 0.88 -10.39 19.22
CA ASP A 88 2.03 -11.29 19.24
C ASP A 88 1.84 -12.46 18.26
N ALA A 89 2.59 -12.43 17.17
CA ALA A 89 2.58 -13.48 16.17
C ALA A 89 3.10 -14.84 16.67
N LYS A 90 3.74 -14.91 17.83
CA LYS A 90 4.20 -16.17 18.44
C LYS A 90 3.03 -17.04 18.92
N LEU A 91 1.86 -16.43 19.13
CA LEU A 91 0.64 -17.13 19.51
C LEU A 91 -0.06 -17.84 18.33
N LEU A 92 0.36 -17.54 17.09
CA LEU A 92 -0.11 -18.26 15.91
C LEU A 92 0.35 -19.71 15.95
N VAL A 93 -0.59 -20.63 15.78
CA VAL A 93 -0.33 -22.07 15.74
C VAL A 93 -0.55 -22.57 14.31
N SER A 94 0.40 -23.31 13.77
CA SER A 94 0.18 -23.98 12.48
C SER A 94 -0.89 -25.05 12.60
N ARG A 95 -1.82 -25.09 11.65
CA ARG A 95 -2.87 -26.11 11.61
C ARG A 95 -2.25 -27.50 11.48
N GLU A 96 -2.71 -28.43 12.31
CA GLU A 96 -2.26 -29.81 12.26
C GLU A 96 -2.66 -30.49 10.94
N GLY A 97 -1.82 -31.42 10.46
CA GLY A 97 -2.06 -32.20 9.25
C GLY A 97 -1.81 -31.45 7.95
N GLU A 98 -1.41 -30.18 7.97
CA GLU A 98 -1.07 -29.42 6.76
C GLU A 98 0.37 -29.70 6.31
N ALA A 99 0.52 -30.27 5.09
CA ALA A 99 1.83 -30.54 4.49
C ALA A 99 2.48 -29.27 3.88
N CYS A 100 2.22 -28.09 4.47
CA CYS A 100 2.71 -26.81 3.97
C CYS A 100 3.88 -26.33 4.85
N ILE A 101 5.09 -26.42 4.35
CA ILE A 101 6.29 -25.97 5.08
C ILE A 101 6.45 -24.46 4.96
N ARG A 102 6.79 -23.95 3.77
CA ARG A 102 7.05 -22.52 3.52
C ARG A 102 5.92 -21.81 2.78
N GLY A 103 5.19 -22.55 1.97
CA GLY A 103 4.08 -22.10 1.17
C GLY A 103 3.55 -23.24 0.32
N CYS A 104 2.30 -23.16 -0.09
CA CYS A 104 1.68 -24.09 -1.02
C CYS A 104 0.66 -23.35 -1.90
N TYR A 105 0.19 -24.01 -2.98
CA TYR A 105 -0.80 -23.44 -3.91
C TYR A 105 -2.19 -23.22 -3.28
N ARG A 106 -2.45 -23.75 -2.09
CA ARG A 106 -3.67 -23.44 -1.33
C ARG A 106 -3.53 -22.20 -0.44
N CYS A 107 -2.30 -21.68 -0.26
CA CYS A 107 -2.06 -20.50 0.58
C CYS A 107 -1.41 -19.36 -0.18
N LEU A 108 -0.10 -19.40 -0.37
CA LEU A 108 0.67 -18.25 -0.86
C LEU A 108 1.22 -18.40 -2.27
N LEU A 109 1.37 -19.65 -2.75
CA LEU A 109 1.92 -19.89 -4.08
C LEU A 109 0.83 -19.81 -5.14
N SER A 110 1.17 -19.22 -6.27
CA SER A 110 0.30 -19.14 -7.45
C SER A 110 1.10 -19.22 -8.74
N TYR A 111 0.41 -19.36 -9.86
CA TYR A 111 1.06 -19.27 -11.16
C TYR A 111 1.65 -17.87 -11.40
N PHE A 112 0.99 -16.84 -10.93
CA PHE A 112 1.40 -15.43 -11.14
C PHE A 112 2.59 -15.01 -10.30
N ASN A 113 2.96 -15.75 -9.24
CA ASN A 113 4.06 -15.38 -8.37
C ASN A 113 5.24 -16.35 -8.40
N GLN A 114 5.35 -17.20 -9.43
CA GLN A 114 6.43 -18.17 -9.58
C GLN A 114 7.84 -17.59 -9.35
N PRO A 115 8.18 -16.39 -9.85
CA PRO A 115 9.50 -15.80 -9.62
C PRO A 115 9.82 -15.52 -8.15
N ASP A 116 8.80 -15.48 -7.29
CA ASP A 116 8.94 -15.17 -5.86
C ASP A 116 8.84 -16.42 -4.96
N HIS A 117 8.59 -17.62 -5.50
CA HIS A 117 8.39 -18.83 -4.72
C HIS A 117 9.52 -19.12 -3.73
N GLU A 118 10.76 -18.84 -4.09
CA GLU A 118 11.92 -19.03 -3.20
C GLU A 118 12.00 -18.01 -2.07
N LEU A 119 11.35 -16.86 -2.23
CA LEU A 119 11.31 -15.79 -1.24
C LEU A 119 10.13 -15.95 -0.27
N ILE A 120 9.06 -16.62 -0.70
CA ILE A 120 7.84 -16.79 0.10
C ILE A 120 8.11 -17.77 1.25
N ASP A 121 7.79 -17.33 2.46
CA ASP A 121 7.94 -18.15 3.66
C ASP A 121 6.91 -17.79 4.71
N ARG A 122 5.82 -18.60 4.79
CA ARG A 122 4.77 -18.44 5.79
C ARG A 122 5.26 -18.53 7.24
N THR A 123 6.41 -19.18 7.46
CA THR A 123 6.96 -19.36 8.81
C THR A 123 7.78 -18.16 9.30
N SER A 124 8.07 -17.19 8.41
CA SER A 124 8.81 -15.99 8.77
C SER A 124 8.15 -15.24 9.93
N ASN A 125 8.85 -15.13 11.06
CA ASN A 125 8.33 -14.42 12.23
C ASN A 125 8.08 -12.94 11.95
N GLN A 126 8.92 -12.31 11.12
CA GLN A 126 8.76 -10.91 10.74
C GLN A 126 7.51 -10.71 9.86
N ALA A 127 7.28 -11.58 8.87
CA ALA A 127 6.09 -11.51 8.03
C ALA A 127 4.81 -11.73 8.84
N LYS A 128 4.80 -12.73 9.71
CA LYS A 128 3.68 -12.99 10.65
C LYS A 128 3.39 -11.79 11.54
N GLN A 129 4.43 -11.19 12.13
CA GLN A 129 4.25 -10.03 13.00
C GLN A 129 3.71 -8.83 12.22
N MET A 130 4.21 -8.55 11.01
CA MET A 130 3.66 -7.49 10.17
C MET A 130 2.19 -7.69 9.84
N LEU A 131 1.77 -8.92 9.55
CA LEU A 131 0.36 -9.22 9.29
C LEU A 131 -0.51 -9.08 10.55
N VAL A 132 -0.01 -9.48 11.72
CA VAL A 132 -0.69 -9.26 13.02
C VAL A 132 -0.83 -7.75 13.30
N ASP A 133 0.21 -6.96 13.05
CA ASP A 133 0.18 -5.52 13.27
C ASP A 133 -0.79 -4.82 12.30
N LEU A 134 -0.81 -5.23 11.03
CA LEU A 134 -1.79 -4.75 10.04
C LEU A 134 -3.22 -5.12 10.42
N ALA A 135 -3.44 -6.33 10.93
CA ALA A 135 -4.76 -6.79 11.34
C ALA A 135 -5.32 -6.02 12.55
N ARG A 136 -4.45 -5.39 13.34
CA ARG A 136 -4.81 -4.48 14.46
C ARG A 136 -4.93 -3.03 14.03
N GLY A 137 -4.33 -2.69 12.89
CA GLY A 137 -4.28 -1.34 12.38
C GLY A 137 -5.62 -0.87 11.81
N GLN A 138 -5.70 0.42 11.60
CA GLN A 138 -6.79 1.06 10.88
C GLN A 138 -6.19 1.94 9.77
N VAL A 139 -6.82 1.91 8.61
CA VAL A 139 -6.50 2.87 7.56
C VAL A 139 -7.11 4.21 7.94
N VAL A 140 -6.27 5.21 8.04
CA VAL A 140 -6.69 6.60 8.19
C VAL A 140 -6.24 7.36 6.96
N LEU A 141 -7.16 8.08 6.34
CA LEU A 141 -6.79 9.04 5.32
C LEU A 141 -6.00 10.14 6.03
N ALA A 142 -4.68 10.14 5.82
CA ALA A 142 -3.90 11.29 6.20
C ALA A 142 -4.45 12.47 5.38
N THR A 143 -5.16 13.38 6.04
CA THR A 143 -5.37 14.69 5.46
C THR A 143 -3.97 15.23 5.18
N ALA A 144 -3.67 15.42 3.90
CA ALA A 144 -2.40 16.04 3.52
C ALA A 144 -2.21 17.27 4.41
N PRO A 145 -1.05 17.44 5.06
CA PRO A 145 -0.80 18.64 5.84
C PRO A 145 -0.96 19.83 4.89
N GLY A 146 -2.09 20.55 5.01
CA GLY A 146 -2.41 21.67 4.11
C GLY A 146 -3.86 21.80 3.69
N ARG A 147 -4.75 20.84 4.04
CA ARG A 147 -6.20 20.98 3.82
C ARG A 147 -7.02 21.29 5.09
N THR A 148 -6.38 21.52 6.21
CA THR A 148 -7.02 22.27 7.29
C THR A 148 -6.88 23.76 6.93
N ALA A 149 -7.99 24.49 6.97
CA ALA A 149 -8.06 25.93 6.75
C ALA A 149 -7.25 26.74 7.81
N GLU A 150 -6.34 26.12 8.50
CA GLU A 150 -5.32 26.71 9.39
C GLU A 150 -3.95 26.49 8.75
N GLY A 151 -3.64 27.38 7.81
CA GLY A 151 -2.46 27.35 6.96
C GLY A 151 -1.14 27.64 7.65
N GLY A 152 -0.66 26.76 8.53
CA GLY A 152 0.59 27.01 9.22
C GLY A 152 1.79 26.12 8.83
N GLY A 153 1.54 24.93 8.30
CA GLY A 153 2.58 23.91 8.13
C GLY A 153 3.53 24.18 6.95
N TRP A 154 2.99 24.39 5.78
CA TRP A 154 3.78 24.60 4.55
C TRP A 154 4.37 25.99 4.46
N GLU A 155 3.63 27.03 4.91
CA GLU A 155 4.13 28.40 4.96
C GLU A 155 5.37 28.50 5.85
N ASN A 156 5.36 27.82 6.99
CA ASN A 156 6.53 27.78 7.88
C ASN A 156 7.69 27.00 7.24
N ALA A 157 7.42 25.89 6.53
CA ALA A 157 8.45 25.14 5.83
C ALA A 157 9.09 25.97 4.70
N PHE A 158 8.29 26.68 3.90
CA PHE A 158 8.80 27.58 2.86
C PHE A 158 9.64 28.73 3.45
N LYS A 159 9.17 29.31 4.55
CA LYS A 159 9.90 30.37 5.25
C LYS A 159 11.25 29.87 5.81
N GLN A 160 11.27 28.67 6.39
CA GLN A 160 12.51 28.06 6.89
C GLN A 160 13.48 27.71 5.74
N ALA A 161 12.94 27.34 4.58
CA ALA A 161 13.71 27.09 3.36
C ALA A 161 14.15 28.37 2.62
N GLY A 162 13.81 29.56 3.14
CA GLY A 162 14.12 30.83 2.50
C GLY A 162 13.30 31.11 1.24
N MET A 163 12.20 30.37 1.01
CA MET A 163 11.31 30.58 -0.13
C MET A 163 10.29 31.71 0.17
N PRO A 164 9.95 32.52 -0.82
CA PRO A 164 8.85 33.49 -0.68
C PRO A 164 7.52 32.74 -0.49
N PRO A 165 6.50 33.36 0.12
CA PRO A 165 5.17 32.77 0.22
C PRO A 165 4.61 32.49 -1.19
N PRO A 166 3.87 31.38 -1.37
CA PRO A 166 3.20 31.13 -2.63
C PRO A 166 2.10 32.15 -2.91
N ASP A 167 1.81 32.38 -4.17
CA ASP A 167 0.70 33.25 -4.60
C ASP A 167 -0.64 32.63 -4.13
N GLY A 168 -1.52 33.46 -3.58
CA GLY A 168 -2.80 33.00 -3.02
C GLY A 168 -3.86 32.61 -4.03
N ALA A 169 -3.54 32.48 -5.33
CA ALA A 169 -4.47 32.11 -6.37
C ALA A 169 -4.26 30.68 -6.83
N THR A 170 -5.37 29.96 -7.01
CA THR A 170 -5.37 28.63 -7.63
C THR A 170 -4.81 28.70 -9.05
N VAL A 171 -3.85 27.85 -9.35
CA VAL A 171 -3.24 27.70 -10.67
C VAL A 171 -3.52 26.32 -11.20
N PHE A 172 -3.97 26.23 -12.43
CA PHE A 172 -4.15 24.96 -13.14
C PHE A 172 -3.05 24.80 -14.19
N PHE A 173 -2.46 23.64 -14.24
CA PHE A 173 -1.51 23.26 -15.26
C PHE A 173 -2.00 21.97 -15.93
N SER A 174 -2.29 22.04 -17.21
CA SER A 174 -2.85 20.90 -17.98
C SER A 174 -4.06 20.23 -17.28
N ASN A 175 -5.05 21.01 -16.86
CA ASN A 175 -6.25 20.61 -16.10
C ASN A 175 -5.99 20.03 -14.69
N GLN A 176 -4.77 20.02 -14.22
CA GLN A 176 -4.45 19.63 -12.84
C GLN A 176 -4.24 20.88 -11.98
N GLU A 177 -4.91 20.94 -10.84
CA GLU A 177 -4.73 21.99 -9.85
C GLU A 177 -3.35 21.88 -9.18
N MET A 178 -2.61 22.98 -9.18
CA MET A 178 -1.34 23.10 -8.45
C MET A 178 -1.62 23.60 -7.04
N THR A 179 -1.07 22.93 -6.06
CA THR A 179 -1.28 23.27 -4.64
C THR A 179 -0.64 24.60 -4.27
N PHE A 180 0.50 24.90 -4.86
CA PHE A 180 1.24 26.15 -4.66
C PHE A 180 1.76 26.66 -5.98
N ALA A 181 1.84 27.99 -6.12
CA ALA A 181 2.40 28.64 -7.31
C ALA A 181 3.16 29.89 -6.91
N TRP A 182 4.28 30.12 -7.60
CA TRP A 182 5.08 31.35 -7.55
C TRP A 182 5.19 31.88 -9.00
N ARG A 183 4.18 32.63 -9.42
CA ARG A 183 4.05 33.09 -10.83
C ARG A 183 5.22 33.97 -11.26
N SER A 184 5.72 34.81 -10.37
CA SER A 184 6.89 35.64 -10.64
C SER A 184 8.18 34.84 -10.86
N HIS A 185 8.21 33.60 -10.41
CA HIS A 185 9.35 32.70 -10.54
C HIS A 185 9.08 31.55 -11.55
N PHE A 186 7.92 31.51 -12.17
CA PHE A 186 7.48 30.46 -13.08
C PHE A 186 7.52 29.06 -12.44
N VAL A 187 7.27 28.97 -11.13
CA VAL A 187 7.28 27.73 -10.37
C VAL A 187 5.88 27.39 -9.88
N ALA A 188 5.50 26.15 -10.03
CA ALA A 188 4.30 25.58 -9.41
C ALA A 188 4.64 24.24 -8.76
N ALA A 189 4.05 23.94 -7.61
CA ALA A 189 4.25 22.70 -6.89
C ALA A 189 2.91 22.04 -6.57
N CYS A 190 2.90 20.72 -6.63
CA CYS A 190 1.77 19.88 -6.33
C CYS A 190 2.15 18.86 -5.27
N ILE A 191 1.34 18.71 -4.24
CA ILE A 191 1.53 17.68 -3.21
C ILE A 191 1.01 16.30 -3.62
N PHE A 192 0.29 16.24 -4.74
CA PHE A 192 -0.19 15.00 -5.35
C PHE A 192 0.68 14.63 -6.55
N PRO A 193 0.76 13.34 -6.94
CA PRO A 193 1.45 12.94 -8.16
C PRO A 193 0.89 13.70 -9.37
N LEU A 194 1.78 14.14 -10.25
CA LEU A 194 1.37 14.72 -11.52
C LEU A 194 0.74 13.64 -12.39
N THR A 195 -0.37 13.97 -13.04
CA THR A 195 -0.92 13.10 -14.08
C THR A 195 0.07 12.98 -15.23
N GLU A 196 -0.01 11.87 -15.97
CA GLU A 196 0.89 11.62 -17.10
C GLU A 196 0.81 12.77 -18.14
N ALA A 197 -0.40 13.25 -18.44
CA ALA A 197 -0.61 14.39 -19.33
C ALA A 197 0.07 15.67 -18.82
N THR A 198 -0.02 15.92 -17.51
CA THR A 198 0.61 17.08 -16.87
C THR A 198 2.13 16.98 -16.91
N ARG A 199 2.67 15.76 -16.68
CA ARG A 199 4.12 15.50 -16.74
C ARG A 199 4.67 15.73 -18.13
N GLN A 200 4.04 15.16 -19.17
CA GLN A 200 4.46 15.34 -20.56
C GLN A 200 4.47 16.81 -20.99
N VAL A 201 3.46 17.58 -20.58
CA VAL A 201 3.42 19.02 -20.89
C VAL A 201 4.49 19.79 -20.13
N ALA A 202 4.81 19.41 -18.89
CA ALA A 202 5.90 20.02 -18.12
C ALA A 202 7.26 19.74 -18.76
N GLU A 203 7.53 18.49 -19.12
CA GLU A 203 8.79 18.08 -19.79
C GLU A 203 8.96 18.74 -21.18
N ALA A 204 7.87 18.93 -21.93
CA ALA A 204 7.92 19.55 -23.24
C ALA A 204 8.16 21.08 -23.20
N LYS A 205 7.92 21.72 -22.05
CA LYS A 205 8.09 23.17 -21.87
C LYS A 205 9.36 23.55 -21.10
N GLY A 206 10.10 22.55 -20.59
CA GLY A 206 11.41 22.66 -19.99
C GLY A 206 11.87 23.17 -19.00
#